data_f1ccf82a858e00bbb3db65702c796ead
#
_entry.id   f1ccf82a858e00bbb3db65702c796ead
#
_cell.length_a   1.000
_cell.length_b   1.000
_cell.length_c   1.000
_cell.angle_alpha   90.00
_cell.angle_beta   90.00
_cell.angle_gamma   90.00
#
_symmetry.space_group_name_H-M   'P 1'
#
loop_
_entity.id
_entity.type
_entity.pdbx_description
1 polymer ?
#
loop_
_entity_poly.entity_id
_entity_poly.type
_entity_poly.pdbx_seq_one_letter_code
_entity_poly.pdbx_strand_id
1 'polypeptide(L)'
;MTAWTYEKQRSCYICRQYEDTYARYLDTFFYMYKKDAEFVKKLENSKGFCLVHFGDLCQSAVDKLNQKQCGEFFATIFPLMEANLKRIGEDVSWMVEKFDYRNADADWKNSKDAPQRAMQKLKGGYPAAPVYQQKK
;
A
#
# COMPACT_ATOMS: atom_id res chain seq x y z
N MET A 1 32.97 7.45 -19.76
CA MET A 1 31.99 6.79 -20.65
C MET A 1 30.95 5.96 -19.89
N THR A 2 31.35 5.16 -18.92
CA THR A 2 30.44 4.33 -18.08
C THR A 2 29.39 5.11 -17.30
N ALA A 3 29.74 6.24 -16.66
CA ALA A 3 28.78 7.05 -15.91
C ALA A 3 27.69 7.63 -16.81
N TRP A 4 28.02 8.13 -18.00
CA TRP A 4 27.06 8.67 -18.95
C TRP A 4 26.09 7.61 -19.49
N THR A 5 26.58 6.40 -19.80
CA THR A 5 25.72 5.28 -20.24
C THR A 5 24.77 4.84 -19.13
N TYR A 6 25.24 4.80 -17.88
CA TYR A 6 24.40 4.47 -16.73
C TYR A 6 23.30 5.51 -16.50
N GLU A 7 23.65 6.78 -16.63
CA GLU A 7 22.70 7.90 -16.50
C GLU A 7 21.67 7.89 -17.64
N LYS A 8 22.09 7.60 -18.88
CA LYS A 8 21.18 7.48 -20.02
C LYS A 8 20.26 6.27 -19.94
N GLN A 9 20.74 5.13 -19.49
CA GLN A 9 19.90 3.94 -19.27
C GLN A 9 18.83 4.16 -18.19
N ARG A 10 19.09 5.01 -17.20
CA ARG A 10 18.13 5.36 -16.15
C ARG A 10 17.26 6.57 -16.49
N SER A 11 17.56 7.33 -17.54
CA SER A 11 16.79 8.50 -17.94
C SER A 11 15.66 8.14 -18.90
N CYS A 12 14.64 7.48 -18.40
CA CYS A 12 13.40 7.27 -19.13
C CYS A 12 12.51 8.51 -18.98
N TYR A 13 12.07 9.10 -20.11
CA TYR A 13 11.16 10.25 -20.09
C TYR A 13 9.84 9.91 -19.36
N ILE A 14 9.27 8.75 -19.64
CA ILE A 14 8.02 8.30 -19.01
C ILE A 14 8.21 8.13 -17.50
N CYS A 15 9.32 7.50 -17.07
CA CYS A 15 9.59 7.34 -15.64
C CYS A 15 9.72 8.69 -14.94
N ARG A 16 10.39 9.67 -15.53
CA ARG A 16 10.49 11.02 -14.95
C ARG A 16 9.14 11.71 -14.84
N GLN A 17 8.30 11.64 -15.87
CA GLN A 17 6.95 12.21 -15.81
C GLN A 17 6.09 11.52 -14.74
N TYR A 18 6.28 10.21 -14.57
CA TYR A 18 5.63 9.47 -13.50
C TYR A 18 6.12 9.94 -12.12
N GLU A 19 7.42 10.03 -11.92
CA GLU A 19 8.03 10.49 -10.65
C GLU A 19 7.59 11.92 -10.29
N ASP A 20 7.61 12.85 -11.26
CA ASP A 20 7.17 14.23 -11.06
C ASP A 20 5.66 14.30 -10.71
N THR A 21 4.86 13.46 -11.33
CA THR A 21 3.43 13.39 -11.04
C THR A 21 3.18 12.78 -9.68
N TYR A 22 3.90 11.71 -9.36
CA TYR A 22 3.80 11.04 -8.07
C TYR A 22 4.21 11.95 -6.90
N ALA A 23 5.29 12.74 -7.09
CA ALA A 23 5.69 13.73 -6.09
C ALA A 23 4.57 14.74 -5.79
N ARG A 24 3.83 15.19 -6.81
CA ARG A 24 2.65 16.08 -6.62
C ARG A 24 1.50 15.40 -5.88
N TYR A 25 1.31 14.09 -6.08
CA TYR A 25 0.32 13.34 -5.27
C TYR A 25 0.72 13.29 -3.80
N LEU A 26 1.99 13.08 -3.49
CA LEU A 26 2.49 13.13 -2.11
C LEU A 26 2.33 14.54 -1.50
N ASP A 27 2.59 15.60 -2.28
CA ASP A 27 2.34 16.98 -1.82
C ASP A 27 0.86 17.21 -1.49
N THR A 28 -0.03 16.78 -2.38
CA THR A 28 -1.47 16.88 -2.18
C THR A 28 -1.95 16.06 -0.99
N PHE A 29 -1.43 14.85 -0.81
CA PHE A 29 -1.74 14.00 0.34
C PHE A 29 -1.44 14.72 1.66
N PHE A 30 -0.23 15.25 1.81
CA PHE A 30 0.16 15.94 3.04
C PHE A 30 -0.48 17.33 3.20
N TYR A 31 -0.85 17.98 2.11
CA TYR A 31 -1.69 19.17 2.17
C TYR A 31 -3.07 18.85 2.76
N MET A 32 -3.73 17.81 2.24
CA MET A 32 -5.03 17.35 2.73
C MET A 32 -4.93 16.85 4.18
N TYR A 33 -3.90 16.09 4.51
CA TYR A 33 -3.66 15.62 5.88
C TYR A 33 -3.60 16.77 6.88
N LYS A 34 -3.02 17.92 6.51
CA LYS A 34 -2.90 19.11 7.37
C LYS A 34 -4.19 19.93 7.42
N LYS A 35 -5.04 19.89 6.43
CA LYS A 35 -6.14 20.84 6.23
C LYS A 35 -7.54 20.22 6.26
N ASP A 36 -7.65 18.95 6.02
CA ASP A 36 -8.94 18.26 5.85
C ASP A 36 -9.11 17.16 6.89
N ALA A 37 -9.93 17.43 7.89
CA ALA A 37 -10.24 16.46 8.95
C ALA A 37 -11.03 15.23 8.43
N GLU A 38 -11.82 15.38 7.36
CA GLU A 38 -12.51 14.24 6.76
C GLU A 38 -11.52 13.31 6.04
N PHE A 39 -10.50 13.89 5.42
CA PHE A 39 -9.42 13.11 4.82
C PHE A 39 -8.68 12.28 5.88
N VAL A 40 -8.35 12.88 7.02
CA VAL A 40 -7.71 12.16 8.14
C VAL A 40 -8.58 10.99 8.61
N LYS A 41 -9.89 11.21 8.81
CA LYS A 41 -10.83 10.14 9.16
C LYS A 41 -10.90 9.03 8.10
N LYS A 42 -10.85 9.38 6.82
CA LYS A 42 -10.80 8.39 5.73
C LYS A 42 -9.51 7.59 5.75
N LEU A 43 -8.38 8.24 6.04
CA LEU A 43 -7.09 7.59 6.21
C LEU A 43 -7.13 6.57 7.37
N GLU A 44 -7.60 6.98 8.55
CA GLU A 44 -7.72 6.13 9.73
C GLU A 44 -8.61 4.90 9.50
N ASN A 45 -9.66 5.04 8.70
CA ASN A 45 -10.59 3.95 8.37
C ASN A 45 -10.19 3.17 7.10
N SER A 46 -9.05 3.48 6.51
CA SER A 46 -8.58 2.82 5.30
C SER A 46 -7.94 1.46 5.61
N LYS A 47 -7.64 0.72 4.56
CA LYS A 47 -6.82 -0.51 4.66
C LYS A 47 -5.31 -0.24 4.55
N GLY A 48 -4.92 1.03 4.66
CA GLY A 48 -3.53 1.45 4.51
C GLY A 48 -3.01 1.27 3.07
N PHE A 49 -1.71 1.23 2.93
CA PHE A 49 -1.00 1.28 1.65
C PHE A 49 -0.24 -0.02 1.38
N CYS A 50 0.25 -0.21 0.17
CA CYS A 50 1.28 -1.22 -0.08
C CYS A 50 2.61 -0.77 0.55
N LEU A 51 3.52 -1.71 0.79
CA LEU A 51 4.77 -1.40 1.51
C LEU A 51 5.63 -0.35 0.81
N VAL A 52 5.63 -0.32 -0.54
CA VAL A 52 6.37 0.69 -1.30
C VAL A 52 5.81 2.09 -0.99
N HIS A 53 4.52 2.31 -1.22
CA HIS A 53 3.90 3.61 -0.96
C HIS A 53 3.89 3.97 0.54
N PHE A 54 3.85 2.99 1.43
CA PHE A 54 4.02 3.24 2.86
C PHE A 54 5.40 3.80 3.19
N GLY A 55 6.46 3.22 2.60
CA GLY A 55 7.82 3.76 2.74
C GLY A 55 7.95 5.18 2.21
N ASP A 56 7.40 5.45 1.02
CA ASP A 56 7.40 6.78 0.40
C ASP A 56 6.65 7.82 1.25
N LEU A 57 5.52 7.43 1.83
CA LEU A 57 4.76 8.29 2.75
C LEU A 57 5.53 8.57 4.03
N CYS A 58 6.21 7.57 4.60
CA CYS A 58 7.04 7.77 5.79
C CYS A 58 8.18 8.75 5.52
N GLN A 59 8.88 8.59 4.38
CA GLN A 59 9.95 9.49 3.98
C GLN A 59 9.40 10.92 3.74
N SER A 60 8.32 11.04 2.98
CA SER A 60 7.71 12.34 2.68
C SER A 60 7.14 13.03 3.93
N ALA A 61 6.69 12.28 4.92
CA ALA A 61 6.21 12.84 6.18
C ALA A 61 7.32 13.61 6.91
N VAL A 62 8.53 13.05 6.93
CA VAL A 62 9.69 13.71 7.56
C VAL A 62 10.01 15.03 6.87
N ASP A 63 9.89 15.07 5.53
CA ASP A 63 10.21 16.25 4.73
C ASP A 63 9.12 17.34 4.76
N LYS A 64 7.86 16.94 4.90
CA LYS A 64 6.68 17.82 4.68
C LYS A 64 5.92 18.23 5.94
N LEU A 65 6.12 17.52 7.04
CA LEU A 65 5.46 17.75 8.32
C LEU A 65 6.44 18.31 9.35
N ASN A 66 5.94 19.11 10.29
CA ASN A 66 6.72 19.46 11.46
C ASN A 66 6.81 18.26 12.43
N GLN A 67 7.72 18.33 13.41
CA GLN A 67 8.00 17.22 14.33
C GLN A 67 6.74 16.70 15.05
N LYS A 68 5.84 17.58 15.49
CA LYS A 68 4.59 17.20 16.15
C LYS A 68 3.66 16.46 15.19
N GLN A 69 3.40 17.05 14.02
CA GLN A 69 2.54 16.45 12.99
C GLN A 69 3.09 15.12 12.47
N CYS A 70 4.41 15.00 12.35
CA CYS A 70 5.07 13.77 11.95
C CYS A 70 4.84 12.65 12.98
N GLY A 71 4.95 12.99 14.29
CA GLY A 71 4.64 12.06 15.37
C GLY A 71 3.17 11.61 15.35
N GLU A 72 2.24 12.54 15.17
CA GLU A 72 0.80 12.23 15.03
C GLU A 72 0.50 11.35 13.82
N PHE A 73 1.14 11.64 12.68
CA PHE A 73 1.02 10.83 11.47
C PHE A 73 1.53 9.40 11.69
N PHE A 74 2.70 9.24 12.29
CA PHE A 74 3.25 7.91 12.56
C PHE A 74 2.43 7.14 13.59
N ALA A 75 1.92 7.82 14.62
CA ALA A 75 1.03 7.20 15.59
C ALA A 75 -0.27 6.65 14.95
N THR A 76 -0.70 7.23 13.84
CA THR A 76 -1.87 6.77 13.07
C THR A 76 -1.50 5.67 12.07
N ILE A 77 -0.43 5.90 11.26
CA ILE A 77 -0.19 5.05 10.10
C ILE A 77 0.44 3.69 10.45
N PHE A 78 1.30 3.62 11.48
CA PHE A 78 1.93 2.36 11.88
C PHE A 78 0.92 1.33 12.41
N PRO A 79 0.06 1.64 13.38
CA PRO A 79 -0.96 0.70 13.84
C PRO A 79 -1.92 0.27 12.73
N LEU A 80 -2.29 1.22 11.85
CA LEU A 80 -3.14 0.92 10.68
C LEU A 80 -2.49 -0.11 9.77
N MET A 81 -1.21 0.07 9.46
CA MET A 81 -0.47 -0.86 8.61
C MET A 81 -0.28 -2.22 9.27
N GLU A 82 0.09 -2.24 10.55
CA GLU A 82 0.25 -3.47 11.34
C GLU A 82 -1.03 -4.29 11.38
N ALA A 83 -2.16 -3.67 11.75
CA ALA A 83 -3.45 -4.35 11.80
C ALA A 83 -3.85 -4.95 10.45
N ASN A 84 -3.61 -4.22 9.36
CA ASN A 84 -3.96 -4.71 8.03
C ASN A 84 -3.01 -5.80 7.52
N LEU A 85 -1.72 -5.74 7.83
CA LEU A 85 -0.76 -6.81 7.52
C LEU A 85 -1.09 -8.08 8.31
N LYS A 86 -1.39 -7.95 9.59
CA LYS A 86 -1.81 -9.06 10.45
C LYS A 86 -3.06 -9.75 9.90
N ARG A 87 -4.09 -8.99 9.58
CA ARG A 87 -5.33 -9.50 8.98
C ARG A 87 -5.07 -10.29 7.69
N ILE A 88 -4.25 -9.74 6.78
CA ILE A 88 -3.91 -10.45 5.53
C ILE A 88 -3.10 -11.72 5.82
N GLY A 89 -2.16 -11.65 6.77
CA GLY A 89 -1.38 -12.81 7.21
C GLY A 89 -2.27 -13.94 7.75
N GLU A 90 -3.27 -13.61 8.57
CA GLU A 90 -4.26 -14.56 9.08
C GLU A 90 -5.09 -15.20 7.96
N ASP A 91 -5.53 -14.38 6.98
CA ASP A 91 -6.28 -14.88 5.83
C ASP A 91 -5.42 -15.83 4.95
N VAL A 92 -4.14 -15.51 4.76
CA VAL A 92 -3.18 -16.39 4.03
C VAL A 92 -2.93 -17.68 4.80
N SER A 93 -2.71 -17.59 6.11
CA SER A 93 -2.53 -18.78 6.97
C SER A 93 -3.74 -19.69 6.90
N TRP A 94 -4.94 -19.14 7.00
CA TRP A 94 -6.16 -19.94 6.87
C TRP A 94 -6.29 -20.58 5.49
N MET A 95 -5.90 -19.90 4.43
CA MET A 95 -5.87 -20.49 3.09
C MET A 95 -4.94 -21.71 3.03
N VAL A 96 -3.76 -21.61 3.64
CA VAL A 96 -2.81 -22.75 3.69
C VAL A 96 -3.40 -23.91 4.48
N GLU A 97 -4.02 -23.63 5.64
CA GLU A 97 -4.65 -24.64 6.48
C GLU A 97 -5.83 -25.35 5.77
N LYS A 98 -6.50 -24.68 4.85
CA LYS A 98 -7.59 -25.28 4.04
C LYS A 98 -7.13 -26.41 3.12
N PHE A 99 -5.85 -26.51 2.80
CA PHE A 99 -5.31 -27.64 2.04
C PHE A 99 -5.05 -28.90 2.90
N ASP A 100 -5.17 -28.79 4.23
CA ASP A 100 -5.22 -29.97 5.09
C ASP A 100 -6.58 -30.67 4.95
N TYR A 101 -6.57 -31.97 4.73
CA TYR A 101 -7.79 -32.77 4.56
C TYR A 101 -8.76 -32.66 5.75
N ARG A 102 -8.24 -32.39 6.96
CA ARG A 102 -9.03 -32.18 8.18
C ARG A 102 -9.91 -30.92 8.10
N ASN A 103 -9.51 -29.97 7.30
CA ASN A 103 -10.21 -28.70 7.12
C ASN A 103 -11.01 -28.63 5.80
N ALA A 104 -11.13 -29.74 5.06
CA ALA A 104 -11.72 -29.76 3.73
C ALA A 104 -13.15 -29.16 3.71
N ASP A 105 -13.97 -29.49 4.69
CA ASP A 105 -15.35 -29.03 4.79
C ASP A 105 -15.52 -27.69 5.53
N ALA A 106 -14.44 -27.12 6.09
CA ALA A 106 -14.49 -25.85 6.79
C ALA A 106 -14.75 -24.68 5.83
N ASP A 107 -15.39 -23.61 6.32
CA ASP A 107 -15.61 -22.39 5.51
C ASP A 107 -14.29 -21.74 5.13
N TRP A 108 -14.20 -21.25 3.91
CA TRP A 108 -13.05 -20.49 3.41
C TRP A 108 -12.87 -19.12 4.09
N LYS A 109 -13.90 -18.59 4.72
CA LYS A 109 -13.90 -17.24 5.27
C LYS A 109 -13.43 -16.22 4.19
N ASN A 110 -12.51 -15.33 4.54
CA ASN A 110 -11.96 -14.32 3.62
C ASN A 110 -10.64 -14.75 2.94
N SER A 111 -10.33 -16.06 2.91
CA SER A 111 -9.01 -16.52 2.48
C SER A 111 -8.87 -16.77 0.98
N LYS A 112 -9.97 -16.90 0.22
CA LYS A 112 -9.93 -17.27 -1.21
C LYS A 112 -9.08 -16.34 -2.08
N ASP A 113 -9.05 -15.07 -1.78
CA ASP A 113 -8.31 -14.03 -2.49
C ASP A 113 -7.10 -13.50 -1.68
N ALA A 114 -6.77 -14.19 -0.58
CA ALA A 114 -5.70 -13.74 0.33
C ALA A 114 -4.33 -13.62 -0.34
N PRO A 115 -3.88 -14.54 -1.23
CA PRO A 115 -2.60 -14.39 -1.93
C PRO A 115 -2.54 -13.15 -2.82
N GLN A 116 -3.62 -12.84 -3.54
CA GLN A 116 -3.68 -11.65 -4.39
C GLN A 116 -3.60 -10.38 -3.55
N ARG A 117 -4.35 -10.32 -2.44
CA ARG A 117 -4.28 -9.20 -1.49
C ARG A 117 -2.91 -9.07 -0.84
N ALA A 118 -2.27 -10.19 -0.51
CA ALA A 118 -0.92 -10.20 0.02
C ALA A 118 0.10 -9.65 -0.99
N MET A 119 0.06 -10.11 -2.24
CA MET A 119 0.92 -9.58 -3.30
C MET A 119 0.73 -8.09 -3.52
N GLN A 120 -0.53 -7.61 -3.55
CA GLN A 120 -0.83 -6.18 -3.66
C GLN A 120 -0.30 -5.38 -2.47
N LYS A 121 -0.41 -5.93 -1.27
CA LYS A 121 0.09 -5.28 -0.06
C LYS A 121 1.61 -5.18 -0.02
N LEU A 122 2.30 -6.20 -0.51
CA LEU A 122 3.76 -6.26 -0.51
C LEU A 122 4.39 -5.46 -1.66
N LYS A 123 3.87 -5.61 -2.87
CA LYS A 123 4.49 -5.08 -4.09
C LYS A 123 3.80 -3.86 -4.67
N GLY A 124 2.59 -3.57 -4.22
CA GLY A 124 1.70 -2.71 -4.97
C GLY A 124 1.24 -3.44 -6.23
N GLY A 125 0.71 -2.70 -7.15
CA GLY A 125 0.22 -3.24 -8.41
C GLY A 125 -1.27 -2.97 -8.56
N TYR A 126 -1.67 -2.93 -9.81
CA TYR A 126 -3.06 -2.75 -10.16
C TYR A 126 -3.83 -3.99 -9.72
N PRO A 127 -4.91 -3.86 -8.96
CA PRO A 127 -5.83 -4.95 -8.80
C PRO A 127 -6.45 -5.18 -10.18
N ALA A 128 -5.86 -6.07 -10.97
CA ALA A 128 -6.62 -6.64 -12.07
C ALA A 128 -7.94 -7.10 -11.44
N ALA A 129 -9.07 -6.54 -11.86
CA ALA A 129 -10.36 -6.99 -11.39
C ALA A 129 -10.35 -8.51 -11.56
N PRO A 130 -10.59 -9.28 -10.49
CA PRO A 130 -10.48 -10.73 -10.56
C PRO A 130 -11.33 -11.19 -11.76
N VAL A 131 -10.80 -12.05 -12.58
CA VAL A 131 -11.45 -12.51 -13.84
C VAL A 131 -12.88 -13.01 -13.57
N TYR A 132 -13.13 -13.53 -12.36
CA TYR A 132 -14.44 -13.98 -11.90
C TYR A 132 -15.41 -12.84 -11.47
N GLN A 133 -14.97 -11.59 -11.42
CA GLN A 133 -15.83 -10.43 -11.17
C GLN A 133 -16.17 -9.65 -12.44
N GLN A 134 -15.63 -10.05 -13.59
CA GLN A 134 -16.08 -9.51 -14.85
C GLN A 134 -17.52 -10.01 -15.06
N LYS A 135 -18.50 -9.13 -14.77
CA LYS A 135 -19.88 -9.38 -15.15
C LYS A 135 -19.91 -9.59 -16.66
N LYS A 136 -20.41 -10.76 -17.07
CA LYS A 136 -20.76 -11.03 -18.46
C LYS A 136 -21.79 -10.01 -18.94
#